data_1f79234f89253f1a7e0f5e8b9eaf846e
#
_entry.id   1f79234f89253f1a7e0f5e8b9eaf846e
#
_cell.length_a   1.000
_cell.length_b   1.000
_cell.length_c   1.000
_cell.angle_alpha   90.00
_cell.angle_beta   90.00
_cell.angle_gamma   90.00
#
_symmetry.space_group_name_H-M   'P 1'
#
loop_
_entity.id
_entity.type
_entity.pdbx_description
1 polymer ?
#
loop_
_entity_poly.entity_id
_entity_poly.type
_entity_poly.pdbx_seq_one_letter_code
_entity_poly.pdbx_strand_id
1 'polypeptide(L)'
;WYQKILEGNRDKISKSIKTGSDILDAITDLYRGIGVTKIHVKEAQIAADLEEKEFDDFNMVDSKKFVSYLRKISKPTLIVANKIDVDGADKNFVRLRERYNDSIVIPVSGDSEFSLRRAEQKGLIKYSPGSEQFEILKSDKLNEKQTNALNFIKQGIMGEYMSTGVQFAINVAVFKLLKMNSIYPVANESKLSDKKGRILPDLILLKDGATINDLAREIHSDLTKGLLYGKDLRYNLRLPVDYQLRDRDVVSLVSAAKKP
;
A
#
# COMPACT_ATOMS: atom_id res chain seq x y z
N TRP A 1 19.92 11.24 3.35
CA TRP A 1 19.16 11.82 4.46
C TRP A 1 19.19 10.91 5.68
N TYR A 2 18.78 9.63 5.62
CA TYR A 2 18.86 8.68 6.75
C TYR A 2 20.29 8.63 7.34
N GLN A 3 21.32 8.51 6.49
CA GLN A 3 22.71 8.47 6.93
C GLN A 3 23.12 9.74 7.70
N LYS A 4 22.77 10.92 7.17
CA LYS A 4 23.06 12.19 7.86
C LYS A 4 22.43 12.28 9.24
N ILE A 5 21.22 11.75 9.39
CA ILE A 5 20.54 11.71 10.70
C ILE A 5 21.24 10.77 11.65
N LEU A 6 21.59 9.55 11.21
CA LEU A 6 22.30 8.59 12.06
C LEU A 6 23.64 9.15 12.54
N GLU A 7 24.45 9.64 11.62
CA GLU A 7 25.79 10.19 11.93
C GLU A 7 25.71 11.46 12.78
N GLY A 8 24.80 12.37 12.47
CA GLY A 8 24.61 13.60 13.25
C GLY A 8 24.06 13.39 14.67
N ASN A 9 23.56 12.19 14.99
CA ASN A 9 23.07 11.85 16.32
C ASN A 9 23.84 10.70 16.97
N ARG A 10 25.01 10.32 16.43
CA ARG A 10 25.80 9.18 16.90
C ARG A 10 26.09 9.28 18.39
N ASP A 11 26.61 10.43 18.86
CA ASP A 11 26.93 10.66 20.28
C ASP A 11 25.70 10.56 21.17
N LYS A 12 24.55 11.02 20.68
CA LYS A 12 23.28 10.94 21.42
C LYS A 12 22.82 9.48 21.59
N ILE A 13 22.92 8.67 20.52
CA ILE A 13 22.61 7.25 20.55
C ILE A 13 23.55 6.52 21.49
N SER A 14 24.87 6.72 21.36
CA SER A 14 25.88 6.10 22.21
C SER A 14 25.68 6.45 23.70
N LYS A 15 25.34 7.70 24.01
CA LYS A 15 24.99 8.10 25.38
C LYS A 15 23.75 7.39 25.89
N SER A 16 22.70 7.29 25.07
CA SER A 16 21.45 6.62 25.43
C SER A 16 21.69 5.14 25.75
N ILE A 17 22.48 4.45 24.91
CA ILE A 17 22.83 3.05 25.14
C ILE A 17 23.64 2.89 26.45
N LYS A 18 24.65 3.76 26.71
CA LYS A 18 25.45 3.76 27.95
C LYS A 18 24.63 4.04 29.21
N THR A 19 23.48 4.71 29.07
CA THR A 19 22.53 4.94 30.16
C THR A 19 21.47 3.86 30.31
N GLY A 20 21.59 2.73 29.56
CA GLY A 20 20.75 1.55 29.71
C GLY A 20 19.62 1.43 28.70
N SER A 21 19.55 2.29 27.68
CA SER A 21 18.58 2.12 26.59
C SER A 21 19.00 0.99 25.66
N ASP A 22 18.03 0.24 25.16
CA ASP A 22 18.24 -0.71 24.06
C ASP A 22 18.58 0.06 22.77
N ILE A 23 19.56 -0.44 22.02
CA ILE A 23 19.97 0.11 20.71
C ILE A 23 18.80 0.24 19.74
N LEU A 24 17.89 -0.75 19.73
CA LEU A 24 16.70 -0.71 18.86
C LEU A 24 15.78 0.45 19.23
N ASP A 25 15.60 0.71 20.52
CA ASP A 25 14.78 1.82 21.01
C ASP A 25 15.41 3.16 20.68
N ALA A 26 16.72 3.34 20.95
CA ALA A 26 17.44 4.57 20.67
C ALA A 26 17.41 4.95 19.18
N ILE A 27 17.58 3.97 18.28
CA ILE A 27 17.50 4.19 16.84
C ILE A 27 16.04 4.42 16.40
N THR A 28 15.07 3.66 16.94
CA THR A 28 13.65 3.84 16.62
C THR A 28 13.19 5.25 16.95
N ASP A 29 13.56 5.77 18.12
CA ASP A 29 13.20 7.12 18.53
C ASP A 29 13.71 8.20 17.58
N LEU A 30 14.92 8.00 17.05
CA LEU A 30 15.52 8.91 16.07
C LEU A 30 14.69 9.01 14.76
N TYR A 31 14.10 7.92 14.34
CA TYR A 31 13.36 7.85 13.07
C TYR A 31 11.84 7.70 13.24
N ARG A 32 11.32 7.80 14.47
CA ARG A 32 9.89 7.64 14.78
C ARG A 32 9.01 8.58 13.96
N GLY A 33 9.44 9.83 13.78
CA GLY A 33 8.70 10.85 13.03
C GLY A 33 8.44 10.51 11.56
N ILE A 34 9.17 9.53 11.00
CA ILE A 34 8.98 9.04 9.63
C ILE A 34 8.40 7.62 9.60
N GLY A 35 7.88 7.13 10.73
CA GLY A 35 7.20 5.84 10.81
C GLY A 35 8.11 4.62 10.83
N VAL A 36 9.39 4.77 11.19
CA VAL A 36 10.26 3.63 11.50
C VAL A 36 9.83 3.02 12.82
N THR A 37 9.77 1.70 12.86
CA THR A 37 9.41 0.92 14.05
C THR A 37 10.61 0.10 14.53
N LYS A 38 10.54 -0.40 15.78
CA LYS A 38 11.56 -1.28 16.35
C LYS A 38 11.80 -2.54 15.50
N ILE A 39 10.74 -3.07 14.90
CA ILE A 39 10.83 -4.21 13.98
C ILE A 39 11.69 -3.85 12.76
N HIS A 40 11.47 -2.70 12.14
CA HIS A 40 12.25 -2.24 10.99
C HIS A 40 13.74 -2.10 11.33
N VAL A 41 14.06 -1.59 12.53
CA VAL A 41 15.46 -1.44 13.01
C VAL A 41 16.10 -2.81 13.18
N LYS A 42 15.41 -3.76 13.84
CA LYS A 42 15.88 -5.12 14.04
C LYS A 42 16.12 -5.85 12.70
N GLU A 43 15.15 -5.82 11.80
CA GLU A 43 15.29 -6.42 10.47
C GLU A 43 16.42 -5.80 9.66
N ALA A 44 16.66 -4.48 9.81
CA ALA A 44 17.76 -3.80 9.14
C ALA A 44 19.13 -4.20 9.71
N GLN A 45 19.24 -4.45 11.02
CA GLN A 45 20.48 -4.98 11.63
C GLN A 45 20.78 -6.38 11.11
N ILE A 46 19.78 -7.27 11.09
CA ILE A 46 19.91 -8.63 10.55
C ILE A 46 20.36 -8.58 9.09
N ALA A 47 19.66 -7.81 8.24
CA ALA A 47 20.00 -7.69 6.83
C ALA A 47 21.38 -7.05 6.57
N ALA A 48 21.90 -6.30 7.52
CA ALA A 48 23.23 -5.68 7.45
C ALA A 48 24.34 -6.54 8.06
N ASP A 49 24.02 -7.68 8.69
CA ASP A 49 24.93 -8.54 9.47
C ASP A 49 25.59 -7.75 10.64
N LEU A 50 24.78 -7.00 11.39
CA LEU A 50 25.24 -6.11 12.47
C LEU A 50 24.60 -6.43 13.83
N GLU A 51 23.98 -7.61 13.98
CA GLU A 51 23.29 -8.01 15.22
C GLU A 51 24.23 -8.17 16.40
N GLU A 52 25.42 -8.72 16.15
CA GLU A 52 26.45 -9.00 17.16
C GLU A 52 27.43 -7.83 17.36
N LYS A 53 27.24 -6.73 16.60
CA LYS A 53 28.17 -5.61 16.62
C LYS A 53 27.65 -4.47 17.48
N GLU A 54 28.47 -4.00 18.42
CA GLU A 54 28.15 -2.83 19.22
C GLU A 54 28.03 -1.57 18.35
N PHE A 55 27.09 -0.69 18.68
CA PHE A 55 26.84 0.52 17.87
C PHE A 55 28.06 1.44 17.79
N ASP A 56 28.84 1.53 18.85
CA ASP A 56 30.04 2.36 18.90
C ASP A 56 31.10 1.85 17.92
N ASP A 57 31.09 0.57 17.57
CA ASP A 57 32.02 -0.07 16.63
C ASP A 57 31.58 0.04 15.18
N PHE A 58 30.37 0.57 14.90
CA PHE A 58 29.93 0.76 13.53
C PHE A 58 30.85 1.74 12.81
N ASN A 59 31.52 1.26 11.79
CA ASN A 59 32.27 2.13 10.89
C ASN A 59 31.36 2.78 9.85
N MET A 60 31.87 3.61 8.97
CA MET A 60 31.09 4.31 7.94
C MET A 60 30.43 3.35 6.94
N VAL A 61 31.05 2.21 6.65
CA VAL A 61 30.50 1.19 5.74
C VAL A 61 29.31 0.50 6.41
N ASP A 62 29.44 0.13 7.68
CA ASP A 62 28.37 -0.47 8.47
C ASP A 62 27.16 0.46 8.57
N SER A 63 27.39 1.71 8.93
CA SER A 63 26.35 2.73 9.02
C SER A 63 25.61 2.91 7.69
N LYS A 64 26.35 2.94 6.57
CA LYS A 64 25.77 3.06 5.22
C LYS A 64 24.95 1.82 4.85
N LYS A 65 25.46 0.61 5.13
CA LYS A 65 24.80 -0.66 4.88
C LYS A 65 23.50 -0.74 5.69
N PHE A 66 23.58 -0.51 6.99
CA PHE A 66 22.44 -0.50 7.91
C PHE A 66 21.34 0.48 7.45
N VAL A 67 21.68 1.72 7.19
CA VAL A 67 20.74 2.77 6.78
C VAL A 67 20.10 2.46 5.43
N SER A 68 20.84 1.82 4.51
CA SER A 68 20.28 1.38 3.23
C SER A 68 19.19 0.35 3.42
N TYR A 69 19.42 -0.65 4.28
CA TYR A 69 18.39 -1.65 4.61
C TYR A 69 17.24 -1.04 5.39
N LEU A 70 17.52 -0.20 6.39
CA LEU A 70 16.48 0.48 7.17
C LEU A 70 15.53 1.29 6.28
N ARG A 71 16.07 2.00 5.30
CA ARG A 71 15.27 2.72 4.31
C ARG A 71 14.44 1.78 3.44
N LYS A 72 15.06 0.70 2.91
CA LYS A 72 14.37 -0.28 2.05
C LYS A 72 13.20 -0.95 2.79
N ILE A 73 13.41 -1.34 4.03
CA ILE A 73 12.43 -2.04 4.87
C ILE A 73 11.31 -1.09 5.32
N SER A 74 11.67 0.08 5.85
CA SER A 74 10.70 1.04 6.41
C SER A 74 9.93 1.81 5.35
N LYS A 75 10.49 1.97 4.15
CA LYS A 75 9.90 2.69 3.01
C LYS A 75 10.02 1.87 1.74
N PRO A 76 9.29 0.77 1.65
CA PRO A 76 9.27 -0.02 0.43
C PRO A 76 8.83 0.85 -0.75
N THR A 77 9.45 0.65 -1.90
CA THR A 77 9.31 1.55 -3.05
C THR A 77 9.10 0.72 -4.32
N LEU A 78 8.15 1.11 -5.13
CA LEU A 78 8.05 0.67 -6.52
C LEU A 78 8.37 1.83 -7.47
N ILE A 79 8.79 1.53 -8.67
CA ILE A 79 9.10 2.50 -9.71
C ILE A 79 7.97 2.49 -10.73
N VAL A 80 7.35 3.65 -10.93
CA VAL A 80 6.34 3.86 -11.98
C VAL A 80 7.03 4.49 -13.18
N ALA A 81 7.22 3.72 -14.26
CA ALA A 81 7.72 4.21 -15.55
C ALA A 81 6.55 4.86 -16.30
N ASN A 82 6.25 6.12 -15.93
CA ASN A 82 5.15 6.87 -16.52
C ASN A 82 5.50 7.37 -17.91
N LYS A 83 4.46 7.71 -18.70
CA LYS A 83 4.52 8.16 -20.09
C LYS A 83 4.96 7.06 -21.06
N ILE A 84 4.51 5.83 -20.79
CA ILE A 84 4.80 4.70 -21.70
C ILE A 84 4.14 4.86 -23.08
N ASP A 85 3.20 5.79 -23.19
CA ASP A 85 2.52 6.21 -24.42
C ASP A 85 3.39 7.09 -25.34
N VAL A 86 4.55 7.55 -24.87
CA VAL A 86 5.45 8.41 -25.66
C VAL A 86 6.42 7.53 -26.45
N ASP A 87 6.69 7.92 -27.69
CA ASP A 87 7.63 7.20 -28.56
C ASP A 87 9.01 7.00 -27.92
N GLY A 88 9.53 5.78 -27.97
CA GLY A 88 10.80 5.37 -27.36
C GLY A 88 10.78 5.19 -25.85
N ALA A 89 9.62 5.36 -25.18
CA ALA A 89 9.49 5.14 -23.74
C ALA A 89 9.61 3.66 -23.35
N ASP A 90 9.21 2.76 -24.25
CA ASP A 90 9.39 1.31 -24.15
C ASP A 90 10.85 0.92 -23.87
N LYS A 91 11.80 1.51 -24.61
CA LYS A 91 13.25 1.29 -24.44
C LYS A 91 13.74 1.79 -23.08
N ASN A 92 13.22 2.93 -22.63
CA ASN A 92 13.54 3.46 -21.30
C ASN A 92 12.97 2.58 -20.18
N PHE A 93 11.76 2.05 -20.36
CA PHE A 93 11.16 1.10 -19.43
C PHE A 93 12.02 -0.18 -19.30
N VAL A 94 12.47 -0.76 -20.41
CA VAL A 94 13.36 -1.92 -20.40
C VAL A 94 14.65 -1.63 -19.64
N ARG A 95 15.33 -0.50 -19.93
CA ARG A 95 16.53 -0.07 -19.21
C ARG A 95 16.31 0.14 -17.72
N LEU A 96 15.17 0.71 -17.32
CA LEU A 96 14.83 0.88 -15.90
C LEU A 96 14.66 -0.48 -15.22
N ARG A 97 13.98 -1.43 -15.86
CA ARG A 97 13.77 -2.77 -15.32
C ARG A 97 15.07 -3.56 -15.18
N GLU A 98 15.98 -3.44 -16.13
CA GLU A 98 17.31 -4.05 -16.06
C GLU A 98 18.18 -3.42 -14.95
N ARG A 99 18.16 -2.09 -14.85
CA ARG A 99 18.96 -1.36 -13.86
C ARG A 99 18.48 -1.58 -12.43
N TYR A 100 17.19 -1.75 -12.22
CA TYR A 100 16.54 -1.90 -10.91
C TYR A 100 15.86 -3.27 -10.82
N ASN A 101 16.61 -4.33 -11.12
CA ASN A 101 16.14 -5.71 -11.18
C ASN A 101 15.66 -6.26 -9.82
N ASP A 102 16.09 -5.64 -8.71
CA ASP A 102 15.65 -5.91 -7.34
C ASP A 102 14.39 -5.12 -6.93
N SER A 103 13.88 -4.29 -7.83
CA SER A 103 12.73 -3.42 -7.59
C SER A 103 11.57 -3.73 -8.54
N ILE A 104 10.36 -3.43 -8.10
CA ILE A 104 9.18 -3.55 -8.97
C ILE A 104 9.14 -2.32 -9.87
N VAL A 105 9.20 -2.51 -11.19
CA VAL A 105 9.06 -1.45 -12.20
C VAL A 105 7.80 -1.71 -12.99
N ILE A 106 6.89 -0.73 -13.04
CA ILE A 106 5.58 -0.84 -13.69
C ILE A 106 5.45 0.22 -14.79
N PRO A 107 5.16 -0.18 -16.05
CA PRO A 107 4.86 0.77 -17.12
C PRO A 107 3.48 1.39 -16.90
N VAL A 108 3.37 2.70 -17.08
CA VAL A 108 2.13 3.45 -16.85
C VAL A 108 1.94 4.54 -17.90
N SER A 109 0.72 4.70 -18.39
CA SER A 109 0.28 5.89 -19.11
C SER A 109 -0.78 6.64 -18.29
N GLY A 110 -0.35 7.63 -17.53
CA GLY A 110 -1.25 8.48 -16.76
C GLY A 110 -2.18 9.33 -17.64
N ASP A 111 -1.72 9.72 -18.83
CA ASP A 111 -2.52 10.49 -19.78
C ASP A 111 -3.63 9.65 -20.40
N SER A 112 -3.34 8.41 -20.76
CA SER A 112 -4.36 7.46 -21.23
C SER A 112 -5.43 7.19 -20.17
N GLU A 113 -5.03 6.95 -18.91
CA GLU A 113 -5.97 6.77 -17.81
C GLU A 113 -6.86 8.00 -17.61
N PHE A 114 -6.26 9.18 -17.59
CA PHE A 114 -7.00 10.44 -17.45
C PHE A 114 -7.99 10.65 -18.60
N SER A 115 -7.59 10.34 -19.82
CA SER A 115 -8.44 10.46 -21.01
C SER A 115 -9.63 9.50 -20.96
N LEU A 116 -9.41 8.23 -20.57
CA LEU A 116 -10.48 7.25 -20.39
C LEU A 116 -11.45 7.68 -19.28
N ARG A 117 -10.94 8.12 -18.12
CA ARG A 117 -11.78 8.63 -17.02
C ARG A 117 -12.65 9.80 -17.41
N ARG A 118 -12.10 10.76 -18.16
CA ARG A 118 -12.86 11.91 -18.68
C ARG A 118 -13.93 11.49 -19.69
N ALA A 119 -13.62 10.56 -20.57
CA ALA A 119 -14.59 10.05 -21.55
C ALA A 119 -15.73 9.27 -20.87
N GLU A 120 -15.43 8.50 -19.83
CA GLU A 120 -16.40 7.78 -19.01
C GLU A 120 -17.32 8.74 -18.26
N GLN A 121 -16.78 9.76 -17.56
CA GLN A 121 -17.56 10.78 -16.86
C GLN A 121 -18.54 11.52 -17.77
N LYS A 122 -18.20 11.69 -19.06
CA LYS A 122 -19.09 12.27 -20.07
C LYS A 122 -20.09 11.25 -20.64
N GLY A 123 -20.06 10.02 -20.21
CA GLY A 123 -20.91 8.94 -20.71
C GLY A 123 -20.68 8.61 -22.19
N LEU A 124 -19.45 8.85 -22.69
CA LEU A 124 -19.05 8.53 -24.06
C LEU A 124 -18.57 7.08 -24.20
N ILE A 125 -17.97 6.56 -23.14
CA ILE A 125 -17.47 5.20 -23.04
C ILE A 125 -17.93 4.58 -21.72
N LYS A 126 -17.86 3.25 -21.65
CA LYS A 126 -17.93 2.48 -20.39
C LYS A 126 -16.55 1.97 -20.08
N TYR A 127 -15.97 2.42 -18.96
CA TYR A 127 -14.65 2.05 -18.51
C TYR A 127 -14.61 1.89 -17.00
N SER A 128 -13.94 0.85 -16.53
CA SER A 128 -13.59 0.70 -15.12
C SER A 128 -12.08 0.76 -14.97
N PRO A 129 -11.53 1.53 -14.01
CA PRO A 129 -10.08 1.61 -13.80
C PRO A 129 -9.43 0.24 -13.64
N GLY A 130 -8.34 0.02 -14.39
CA GLY A 130 -7.63 -1.25 -14.41
C GLY A 130 -8.21 -2.32 -15.32
N SER A 131 -9.33 -2.05 -16.00
CA SER A 131 -9.86 -2.97 -17.03
C SER A 131 -8.91 -3.04 -18.23
N GLU A 132 -8.87 -4.20 -18.85
CA GLU A 132 -8.13 -4.45 -20.09
C GLU A 132 -8.83 -3.89 -21.33
N GLN A 133 -10.09 -3.49 -21.18
CA GLN A 133 -10.94 -3.02 -22.29
C GLN A 133 -11.88 -1.91 -21.83
N PHE A 134 -12.37 -1.13 -22.79
CA PHE A 134 -13.48 -0.21 -22.64
C PHE A 134 -14.41 -0.31 -23.85
N GLU A 135 -15.66 0.10 -23.66
CA GLU A 135 -16.70 0.09 -24.68
C GLU A 135 -17.07 1.51 -25.07
N ILE A 136 -17.15 1.81 -26.37
CA ILE A 136 -17.63 3.11 -26.86
C ILE A 136 -19.15 3.08 -26.90
N LEU A 137 -19.80 3.96 -26.11
CA LEU A 137 -21.26 4.02 -26.01
C LEU A 137 -21.87 5.01 -27.02
N LYS A 138 -21.17 6.09 -27.34
CA LYS A 138 -21.67 7.21 -28.18
C LYS A 138 -20.63 7.63 -29.21
N SER A 139 -20.46 6.81 -30.23
CA SER A 139 -19.52 7.08 -31.32
C SER A 139 -19.85 8.33 -32.13
N ASP A 140 -21.15 8.65 -32.27
CA ASP A 140 -21.68 9.83 -32.96
C ASP A 140 -21.32 11.16 -32.27
N LYS A 141 -20.97 11.14 -31.00
CA LYS A 141 -20.58 12.32 -30.20
C LYS A 141 -19.06 12.51 -30.09
N LEU A 142 -18.30 11.61 -30.65
CA LEU A 142 -16.84 11.69 -30.68
C LEU A 142 -16.38 12.46 -31.92
N ASN A 143 -15.50 13.43 -31.72
CA ASN A 143 -14.80 14.03 -32.85
C ASN A 143 -13.64 13.13 -33.29
N GLU A 144 -13.07 13.41 -34.49
CA GLU A 144 -12.00 12.61 -35.08
C GLU A 144 -10.78 12.46 -34.13
N LYS A 145 -10.36 13.54 -33.47
CA LYS A 145 -9.24 13.53 -32.53
C LYS A 145 -9.50 12.60 -31.35
N GLN A 146 -10.72 12.62 -30.81
CA GLN A 146 -11.12 11.76 -29.71
C GLN A 146 -11.17 10.29 -30.12
N THR A 147 -11.71 10.01 -31.32
CA THR A 147 -11.75 8.67 -31.88
C THR A 147 -10.34 8.12 -32.08
N ASN A 148 -9.44 8.91 -32.66
CA ASN A 148 -8.05 8.52 -32.88
C ASN A 148 -7.32 8.26 -31.54
N ALA A 149 -7.52 9.13 -30.52
CA ALA A 149 -6.95 8.95 -29.20
C ALA A 149 -7.45 7.67 -28.51
N LEU A 150 -8.76 7.38 -28.56
CA LEU A 150 -9.32 6.15 -28.00
C LEU A 150 -8.81 4.90 -28.73
N ASN A 151 -8.68 4.94 -30.06
CA ASN A 151 -8.11 3.86 -30.83
C ASN A 151 -6.62 3.62 -30.50
N PHE A 152 -5.84 4.68 -30.35
CA PHE A 152 -4.45 4.61 -29.90
C PHE A 152 -4.33 3.95 -28.52
N ILE A 153 -5.17 4.37 -27.55
CA ILE A 153 -5.18 3.78 -26.21
C ILE A 153 -5.55 2.28 -26.29
N LYS A 154 -6.59 1.94 -27.05
CA LYS A 154 -7.08 0.57 -27.17
C LYS A 154 -6.07 -0.38 -27.82
N GLN A 155 -5.48 0.02 -28.93
CA GLN A 155 -4.59 -0.83 -29.73
C GLN A 155 -3.15 -0.76 -29.26
N GLY A 156 -2.65 0.42 -28.95
CA GLY A 156 -1.29 0.65 -28.49
C GLY A 156 -1.12 0.30 -27.01
N ILE A 157 -1.70 1.09 -26.14
CA ILE A 157 -1.42 0.97 -24.70
C ILE A 157 -2.06 -0.28 -24.09
N MET A 158 -3.37 -0.47 -24.27
CA MET A 158 -4.05 -1.63 -23.67
C MET A 158 -3.74 -2.92 -24.40
N GLY A 159 -3.47 -2.86 -25.73
CA GLY A 159 -3.06 -4.01 -26.50
C GLY A 159 -1.67 -4.54 -26.14
N GLU A 160 -0.74 -3.64 -25.77
CA GLU A 160 0.64 -4.02 -25.42
C GLU A 160 0.81 -4.28 -23.90
N TYR A 161 0.20 -3.46 -23.05
CA TYR A 161 0.39 -3.50 -21.57
C TYR A 161 -0.84 -4.00 -20.83
N MET A 162 -1.88 -4.48 -21.51
CA MET A 162 -3.16 -4.99 -20.98
C MET A 162 -4.01 -3.91 -20.29
N SER A 163 -3.44 -2.83 -19.80
CA SER A 163 -4.15 -1.71 -19.16
C SER A 163 -3.30 -0.44 -19.20
N THR A 164 -3.81 0.68 -18.70
CA THR A 164 -3.03 1.91 -18.54
C THR A 164 -1.92 1.82 -17.49
N GLY A 165 -1.89 0.75 -16.69
CA GLY A 165 -0.94 0.49 -15.62
C GLY A 165 -1.20 1.24 -14.31
N VAL A 166 -2.03 2.29 -14.29
CA VAL A 166 -2.26 3.14 -13.09
C VAL A 166 -2.86 2.35 -11.95
N GLN A 167 -4.00 1.69 -12.19
CA GLN A 167 -4.66 0.88 -11.15
C GLN A 167 -3.80 -0.32 -10.74
N PHE A 168 -3.10 -0.92 -11.69
CA PHE A 168 -2.19 -2.03 -11.41
C PHE A 168 -1.05 -1.58 -10.48
N ALA A 169 -0.46 -0.41 -10.71
CA ALA A 169 0.60 0.15 -9.83
C ALA A 169 0.09 0.37 -8.41
N ILE A 170 -1.13 0.91 -8.25
CA ILE A 170 -1.77 1.08 -6.93
C ILE A 170 -2.00 -0.27 -6.26
N ASN A 171 -2.55 -1.25 -6.98
CA ASN A 171 -2.80 -2.59 -6.45
C ASN A 171 -1.50 -3.28 -5.99
N VAL A 172 -0.44 -3.19 -6.80
CA VAL A 172 0.87 -3.73 -6.43
C VAL A 172 1.45 -3.04 -5.20
N ALA A 173 1.32 -1.70 -5.10
CA ALA A 173 1.76 -0.96 -3.93
C ALA A 173 1.03 -1.42 -2.66
N VAL A 174 -0.28 -1.51 -2.70
CA VAL A 174 -1.13 -1.82 -1.54
C VAL A 174 -1.00 -3.30 -1.15
N PHE A 175 -1.23 -4.21 -2.10
CA PHE A 175 -1.40 -5.62 -1.78
C PHE A 175 -0.08 -6.41 -1.81
N LYS A 176 0.85 -6.08 -2.72
CA LYS A 176 2.11 -6.81 -2.84
C LYS A 176 3.22 -6.18 -2.01
N LEU A 177 3.37 -4.85 -2.08
CA LEU A 177 4.48 -4.15 -1.44
C LEU A 177 4.21 -3.89 0.05
N LEU A 178 3.03 -3.36 0.38
CA LEU A 178 2.63 -3.06 1.75
C LEU A 178 1.96 -4.24 2.46
N LYS A 179 1.63 -5.32 1.73
CA LYS A 179 0.95 -6.52 2.24
C LYS A 179 -0.31 -6.17 3.05
N MET A 180 -1.17 -5.33 2.45
CA MET A 180 -2.44 -4.94 3.08
C MET A 180 -3.55 -5.89 2.65
N ASN A 181 -4.48 -6.13 3.57
CA ASN A 181 -5.74 -6.82 3.34
C ASN A 181 -6.90 -5.82 3.29
N SER A 182 -7.82 -6.01 2.36
CA SER A 182 -9.05 -5.22 2.21
C SER A 182 -10.14 -5.82 3.09
N ILE A 183 -10.57 -5.09 4.12
CA ILE A 183 -11.61 -5.56 5.05
C ILE A 183 -12.84 -4.68 4.89
N TYR A 184 -14.01 -5.30 4.85
CA TYR A 184 -15.30 -4.63 4.68
C TYR A 184 -16.10 -4.71 5.98
N PRO A 185 -16.03 -3.69 6.86
CA PRO A 185 -16.84 -3.64 8.05
C PRO A 185 -18.29 -3.29 7.71
N VAL A 186 -19.25 -4.00 8.27
CA VAL A 186 -20.67 -3.73 8.07
C VAL A 186 -21.41 -3.64 9.40
N ALA A 187 -22.42 -2.77 9.45
CA ALA A 187 -23.27 -2.57 10.61
C ALA A 187 -24.58 -3.36 10.52
N ASN A 188 -25.07 -3.58 9.32
CA ASN A 188 -26.30 -4.35 9.05
C ASN A 188 -25.92 -5.64 8.30
N GLU A 189 -26.02 -6.77 9.00
CA GLU A 189 -25.64 -8.08 8.49
C GLU A 189 -26.47 -8.56 7.31
N SER A 190 -27.80 -8.33 7.36
CA SER A 190 -28.72 -8.82 6.31
C SER A 190 -28.60 -8.06 4.99
N LYS A 191 -28.24 -6.78 5.04
CA LYS A 191 -28.12 -5.91 3.87
C LYS A 191 -26.66 -5.62 3.49
N LEU A 192 -25.67 -6.13 4.23
CA LEU A 192 -24.25 -5.82 4.07
C LEU A 192 -24.01 -4.30 3.95
N SER A 193 -24.66 -3.53 4.82
CA SER A 193 -24.68 -2.08 4.70
C SER A 193 -24.27 -1.37 6.00
N ASP A 194 -23.99 -0.08 5.86
CA ASP A 194 -23.85 0.83 7.00
C ASP A 194 -25.23 1.18 7.62
N LYS A 195 -25.21 2.02 8.67
CA LYS A 195 -26.43 2.55 9.34
C LYS A 195 -27.30 3.40 8.39
N LYS A 196 -26.75 3.93 7.29
CA LYS A 196 -27.45 4.75 6.28
C LYS A 196 -28.00 3.92 5.11
N GLY A 197 -27.77 2.60 5.11
CA GLY A 197 -28.23 1.69 4.06
C GLY A 197 -27.33 1.64 2.83
N ARG A 198 -26.13 2.21 2.86
CA ARG A 198 -25.16 2.10 1.77
C ARG A 198 -24.51 0.71 1.84
N ILE A 199 -24.53 -0.02 0.72
CA ILE A 199 -23.98 -1.38 0.63
C ILE A 199 -22.45 -1.30 0.57
N LEU A 200 -21.75 -2.03 1.44
CA LEU A 200 -20.31 -2.10 1.59
C LEU A 200 -19.63 -0.71 1.40
N PRO A 201 -20.05 0.30 2.16
CA PRO A 201 -19.65 1.70 1.91
C PRO A 201 -18.20 1.97 2.27
N ASP A 202 -17.66 1.20 3.20
CA ASP A 202 -16.34 1.40 3.78
C ASP A 202 -15.43 0.22 3.45
N LEU A 203 -14.19 0.52 3.10
CA LEU A 203 -13.11 -0.44 2.96
C LEU A 203 -11.97 0.01 3.87
N ILE A 204 -11.55 -0.86 4.78
CA ILE A 204 -10.41 -0.62 5.67
C ILE A 204 -9.24 -1.48 5.20
N LEU A 205 -8.10 -0.84 4.99
CA LEU A 205 -6.85 -1.51 4.68
C LEU A 205 -6.11 -1.82 5.98
N LEU A 206 -5.92 -3.09 6.28
CA LEU A 206 -5.14 -3.56 7.43
C LEU A 206 -3.93 -4.36 6.96
N LYS A 207 -2.85 -4.31 7.72
CA LYS A 207 -1.66 -5.13 7.45
C LYS A 207 -2.01 -6.62 7.55
N ASP A 208 -1.32 -7.44 6.78
CA ASP A 208 -1.38 -8.89 6.91
C ASP A 208 -1.07 -9.31 8.35
N GLY A 209 -1.85 -10.26 8.87
CA GLY A 209 -1.81 -10.68 10.27
C GLY A 209 -2.61 -9.82 11.25
N ALA A 210 -3.24 -8.72 10.80
CA ALA A 210 -4.12 -7.92 11.66
C ALA A 210 -5.37 -8.71 12.09
N THR A 211 -5.84 -8.44 13.31
CA THR A 211 -6.92 -9.19 13.98
C THR A 211 -8.25 -8.44 13.96
N ILE A 212 -9.31 -9.13 14.41
CA ILE A 212 -10.62 -8.50 14.68
C ILE A 212 -10.47 -7.34 15.69
N ASN A 213 -9.59 -7.48 16.68
CA ASN A 213 -9.33 -6.40 17.65
C ASN A 213 -8.65 -5.19 16.98
N ASP A 214 -7.76 -5.41 16.02
CA ASP A 214 -7.12 -4.33 15.27
C ASP A 214 -8.14 -3.61 14.36
N LEU A 215 -9.05 -4.35 13.73
CA LEU A 215 -10.16 -3.77 12.98
C LEU A 215 -11.04 -2.89 13.87
N ALA A 216 -11.40 -3.38 15.06
CA ALA A 216 -12.20 -2.61 16.01
C ALA A 216 -11.51 -1.30 16.42
N ARG A 217 -10.19 -1.35 16.64
CA ARG A 217 -9.36 -0.18 16.98
C ARG A 217 -9.31 0.84 15.86
N GLU A 218 -9.22 0.39 14.63
CA GLU A 218 -9.17 1.26 13.44
C GLU A 218 -10.52 1.97 13.21
N ILE A 219 -11.64 1.29 13.48
CA ILE A 219 -12.96 1.88 13.36
C ILE A 219 -13.20 2.90 14.50
N HIS A 220 -12.98 2.49 15.74
CA HIS A 220 -13.08 3.36 16.90
C HIS A 220 -12.45 2.69 18.13
N SER A 221 -11.60 3.40 18.86
CA SER A 221 -10.90 2.86 20.03
C SER A 221 -11.82 2.33 21.14
N ASP A 222 -13.01 2.91 21.31
CA ASP A 222 -13.97 2.44 22.32
C ASP A 222 -14.62 1.10 21.97
N LEU A 223 -14.62 0.70 20.68
CA LEU A 223 -15.14 -0.61 20.30
C LEU A 223 -14.32 -1.75 20.90
N THR A 224 -13.02 -1.55 21.10
CA THR A 224 -12.13 -2.58 21.67
C THR A 224 -12.46 -2.90 23.13
N LYS A 225 -12.96 -1.92 23.93
CA LYS A 225 -13.23 -2.10 25.36
C LYS A 225 -14.39 -3.07 25.64
N GLY A 226 -15.31 -3.21 24.70
CA GLY A 226 -16.47 -4.08 24.85
C GLY A 226 -16.57 -5.15 23.76
N LEU A 227 -15.55 -5.33 22.95
CA LEU A 227 -15.54 -6.27 21.84
C LEU A 227 -15.68 -7.72 22.34
N LEU A 228 -16.70 -8.42 21.87
CA LEU A 228 -16.95 -9.81 22.22
C LEU A 228 -16.42 -10.76 21.14
N TYR A 229 -16.72 -10.48 19.88
CA TYR A 229 -16.30 -11.26 18.72
C TYR A 229 -16.59 -10.51 17.42
N GLY A 230 -15.99 -10.99 16.32
CA GLY A 230 -16.38 -10.67 14.96
C GLY A 230 -17.30 -11.74 14.38
N LYS A 231 -18.02 -11.40 13.31
CA LYS A 231 -18.83 -12.36 12.55
C LYS A 231 -18.46 -12.24 11.06
N ASP A 232 -17.98 -13.32 10.45
CA ASP A 232 -17.80 -13.41 9.00
C ASP A 232 -19.18 -13.62 8.36
N LEU A 233 -19.58 -12.67 7.52
CA LEU A 233 -20.91 -12.69 6.93
C LEU A 233 -21.02 -13.49 5.64
N ARG A 234 -19.88 -13.87 5.03
CA ARG A 234 -19.87 -14.75 3.85
C ARG A 234 -20.14 -16.22 4.24
N TYR A 235 -19.60 -16.62 5.39
CA TYR A 235 -19.71 -18.00 5.88
C TYR A 235 -20.58 -18.14 7.14
N ASN A 236 -21.10 -17.01 7.66
CA ASN A 236 -21.89 -16.93 8.89
C ASN A 236 -21.17 -17.54 10.10
N LEU A 237 -19.87 -17.29 10.22
CA LEU A 237 -19.01 -17.84 11.26
C LEU A 237 -18.70 -16.78 12.33
N ARG A 238 -18.70 -17.22 13.59
CA ARG A 238 -18.21 -16.42 14.70
C ARG A 238 -16.68 -16.46 14.72
N LEU A 239 -16.05 -15.28 14.74
CA LEU A 239 -14.61 -15.10 14.73
C LEU A 239 -14.15 -14.60 16.10
N PRO A 240 -13.21 -15.24 16.79
CA PRO A 240 -12.64 -14.74 18.04
C PRO A 240 -11.91 -13.41 17.80
N VAL A 241 -11.65 -12.66 18.88
CA VAL A 241 -11.07 -11.31 18.80
C VAL A 241 -9.63 -11.30 18.27
N ASP A 242 -8.91 -12.40 18.41
CA ASP A 242 -7.55 -12.65 17.91
C ASP A 242 -7.50 -13.32 16.53
N TYR A 243 -8.66 -13.55 15.90
CA TYR A 243 -8.71 -14.09 14.54
C TYR A 243 -8.00 -13.14 13.56
N GLN A 244 -7.05 -13.69 12.80
CA GLN A 244 -6.33 -12.96 11.76
C GLN A 244 -7.21 -12.79 10.52
N LEU A 245 -7.49 -11.54 10.20
CA LEU A 245 -8.30 -11.14 9.07
C LEU A 245 -7.61 -11.47 7.74
N ARG A 246 -8.40 -11.92 6.77
CA ARG A 246 -7.96 -12.23 5.41
C ARG A 246 -8.46 -11.18 4.43
N ASP A 247 -7.78 -11.10 3.29
CA ASP A 247 -8.23 -10.18 2.23
C ASP A 247 -9.67 -10.46 1.82
N ARG A 248 -10.44 -9.39 1.68
CA ARG A 248 -11.88 -9.37 1.34
C ARG A 248 -12.80 -9.97 2.41
N ASP A 249 -12.39 -10.01 3.67
CA ASP A 249 -13.29 -10.37 4.75
C ASP A 249 -14.39 -9.31 4.91
N VAL A 250 -15.65 -9.79 4.99
CA VAL A 250 -16.83 -8.98 5.27
C VAL A 250 -17.25 -9.27 6.70
N VAL A 251 -17.06 -8.29 7.60
CA VAL A 251 -17.12 -8.53 9.05
C VAL A 251 -18.08 -7.58 9.75
N SER A 252 -18.95 -8.13 10.60
CA SER A 252 -19.69 -7.38 11.61
C SER A 252 -19.01 -7.54 12.96
N LEU A 253 -18.88 -6.43 13.71
CA LEU A 253 -18.31 -6.44 15.07
C LEU A 253 -19.43 -6.46 16.10
N VAL A 254 -19.35 -7.42 17.04
CA VAL A 254 -20.29 -7.56 18.13
C VAL A 254 -19.62 -7.11 19.42
N SER A 255 -20.17 -6.08 20.04
CA SER A 255 -19.65 -5.48 21.28
C SER A 255 -20.73 -5.43 22.34
N ALA A 256 -20.33 -5.66 23.62
CA ALA A 256 -21.18 -5.49 24.79
C ALA A 256 -21.41 -4.02 25.14
N ALA A 257 -20.61 -3.08 24.63
CA ALA A 257 -20.81 -1.66 24.84
C ALA A 257 -22.14 -1.23 24.20
N LYS A 258 -23.02 -0.59 24.99
CA LYS A 258 -24.29 -0.02 24.51
C LYS A 258 -24.00 0.86 23.29
N LYS A 259 -24.72 0.60 22.20
CA LYS A 259 -24.75 1.51 21.04
C LYS A 259 -25.07 2.91 21.55
N PRO A 260 -24.28 3.93 21.21
CA PRO A 260 -24.64 5.31 21.50
C PRO A 260 -25.92 5.71 20.77
#